data_0c14ab0c4925b3e57b0f521c868c812c
#
_entry.id   0c14ab0c4925b3e57b0f521c868c812c
#
_cell.length_a   1.000
_cell.length_b   1.000
_cell.length_c   1.000
_cell.angle_alpha   90.00
_cell.angle_beta   90.00
_cell.angle_gamma   90.00
#
_symmetry.space_group_name_H-M   'P 1'
#
loop_
_entity.id
_entity.type
_entity.pdbx_description
1 polymer ?
#
loop_
_entity_poly.entity_id
_entity_poly.type
_entity_poly.pdbx_seq_one_letter_code
_entity_poly.pdbx_strand_id
1 'polypeptide(L)'
;TKEFNIDQMVKDGVFKINQNKIPVTVRGVLPSEPKRPEWMKVKANLGSDYVSLKNLLSEKKLNTVCEEASCPNIYECWSMGTATFMIMGDVCTRACGFCDVKTGRPGELDLGEPLRVAESVQAMNLTHAVITSVNRDDLEDGGSMFFADTIRAVKDKNSHCDVEVLVPDFKGLRSAIQNIIDASPEVFNHNLETVPRLQREIRTAASYGRSLSLLEYVKKQGFMGKTKTGLIVGMGETKEEVISVLKDLSKIEVDIVTIGQYLRPTAKHRPIDRYATIEEFEDYKIIGESYGIPHVESGPLVRSS
;
A
#
# COMPACT_ATOMS: atom_id res chain seq x y z
N THR A 1 -8.30 36.71 -4.51
CA THR A 1 -8.90 35.97 -3.39
C THR A 1 -10.33 36.47 -3.23
N LYS A 2 -11.33 35.68 -3.68
CA LYS A 2 -12.74 35.94 -3.39
C LYS A 2 -13.00 35.38 -1.99
N GLU A 3 -13.22 36.24 -1.03
CA GLU A 3 -13.73 35.86 0.28
C GLU A 3 -15.12 35.22 0.12
N PHE A 4 -15.28 34.03 0.61
CA PHE A 4 -16.57 33.35 0.65
C PHE A 4 -17.39 33.90 1.83
N ASN A 5 -18.48 34.59 1.53
CA ASN A 5 -19.39 35.08 2.54
C ASN A 5 -20.49 34.02 2.83
N ILE A 6 -20.34 33.32 3.92
CA ILE A 6 -21.26 32.24 4.36
C ILE A 6 -22.68 32.76 4.56
N ASP A 7 -22.87 33.98 5.07
CA ASP A 7 -24.18 34.55 5.31
C ASP A 7 -24.97 34.83 4.01
N GLN A 8 -24.26 35.16 2.93
CA GLN A 8 -24.86 35.31 1.61
C GLN A 8 -25.31 33.95 1.04
N MET A 9 -24.50 32.90 1.22
CA MET A 9 -24.82 31.55 0.73
C MET A 9 -26.01 30.91 1.47
N VAL A 10 -26.25 31.29 2.73
CA VAL A 10 -27.46 30.87 3.51
C VAL A 10 -28.67 31.57 2.94
N LYS A 11 -28.59 32.86 2.61
CA LYS A 11 -29.72 33.64 2.02
C LYS A 11 -30.09 33.13 0.63
N ASP A 12 -29.11 32.69 -0.14
CA ASP A 12 -29.29 32.18 -1.52
C ASP A 12 -29.81 30.72 -1.54
N GLY A 13 -30.07 30.11 -0.39
CA GLY A 13 -30.58 28.74 -0.28
C GLY A 13 -29.56 27.65 -0.57
N VAL A 14 -28.27 28.00 -0.72
CA VAL A 14 -27.16 27.09 -0.93
C VAL A 14 -26.81 26.32 0.35
N PHE A 15 -27.13 26.90 1.52
CA PHE A 15 -27.00 26.26 2.85
C PHE A 15 -28.31 26.28 3.62
N LYS A 16 -28.68 25.13 4.22
CA LYS A 16 -29.70 25.03 5.23
C LYS A 16 -29.10 24.70 6.58
N ILE A 17 -29.15 25.62 7.53
CA ILE A 17 -28.69 25.40 8.91
C ILE A 17 -29.84 24.76 9.69
N ASN A 18 -29.67 23.54 10.15
CA ASN A 18 -30.60 22.90 11.09
C ASN A 18 -30.12 23.21 12.52
N GLN A 19 -30.89 24.03 13.25
CA GLN A 19 -30.48 24.55 14.56
C GLN A 19 -30.41 23.50 15.69
N ASN A 20 -30.71 22.23 15.42
CA ASN A 20 -30.86 21.23 16.50
C ASN A 20 -29.97 19.99 16.40
N LYS A 21 -29.04 19.86 15.45
CA LYS A 21 -28.00 18.79 15.50
C LYS A 21 -26.84 19.07 14.52
N ILE A 22 -25.62 18.98 15.01
CA ILE A 22 -24.33 18.95 14.32
C ILE A 22 -24.18 17.60 13.56
N PRO A 23 -23.50 17.53 12.42
CA PRO A 23 -22.98 18.52 11.50
C PRO A 23 -23.68 18.52 10.14
N VAL A 24 -23.76 19.70 9.58
CA VAL A 24 -24.18 19.93 8.21
C VAL A 24 -23.21 19.27 7.24
N THR A 25 -23.69 18.34 6.45
CA THR A 25 -22.98 17.90 5.25
C THR A 25 -23.07 19.05 4.24
N VAL A 26 -22.02 19.84 4.15
CA VAL A 26 -21.88 20.85 3.10
C VAL A 26 -21.82 20.10 1.78
N ARG A 27 -22.90 20.11 1.00
CA ARG A 27 -22.82 19.84 -0.44
C ARG A 27 -22.19 21.09 -1.10
N GLY A 28 -20.93 21.36 -0.76
CA GLY A 28 -20.10 22.21 -1.59
C GLY A 28 -19.86 21.47 -2.90
N VAL A 29 -19.81 22.19 -4.01
CA VAL A 29 -19.21 21.69 -5.24
C VAL A 29 -17.79 21.29 -4.84
N LEU A 30 -17.53 19.99 -4.73
CA LEU A 30 -16.17 19.49 -4.52
C LEU A 30 -15.35 20.11 -5.65
N PRO A 31 -14.14 20.65 -5.36
CA PRO A 31 -13.26 21.09 -6.41
C PRO A 31 -13.21 19.96 -7.45
N SER A 32 -13.41 20.29 -8.71
CA SER A 32 -13.31 19.31 -9.79
C SER A 32 -11.94 18.67 -9.66
N GLU A 33 -11.90 17.33 -9.59
CA GLU A 33 -10.61 16.63 -9.56
C GLU A 33 -9.72 17.14 -10.69
N PRO A 34 -8.39 17.28 -10.45
CA PRO A 34 -7.48 17.71 -11.48
C PRO A 34 -7.61 16.77 -12.69
N LYS A 35 -7.57 17.35 -13.89
CA LYS A 35 -7.69 16.57 -15.13
C LYS A 35 -6.59 15.52 -15.18
N ARG A 36 -6.99 14.25 -15.40
CA ARG A 36 -6.06 13.11 -15.49
C ARG A 36 -5.04 13.34 -16.62
N PRO A 37 -3.73 13.32 -16.35
CA PRO A 37 -2.69 13.51 -17.37
C PRO A 37 -2.67 12.36 -18.38
N GLU A 38 -2.10 12.61 -19.57
CA GLU A 38 -2.03 11.61 -20.64
C GLU A 38 -1.16 10.40 -20.29
N TRP A 39 -0.08 10.60 -19.51
CA TRP A 39 0.82 9.55 -19.08
C TRP A 39 0.18 8.51 -18.14
N MET A 40 -1.02 8.76 -17.63
CA MET A 40 -1.78 7.80 -16.80
C MET A 40 -2.61 6.79 -17.61
N LYS A 41 -2.53 6.80 -18.93
CA LYS A 41 -3.24 5.84 -19.77
C LYS A 41 -2.44 4.53 -19.83
N VAL A 42 -3.02 3.44 -19.33
CA VAL A 42 -2.44 2.10 -19.38
C VAL A 42 -3.17 1.31 -20.47
N LYS A 43 -2.42 0.55 -21.27
CA LYS A 43 -3.01 -0.39 -22.22
C LYS A 43 -3.37 -1.67 -21.48
N ALA A 44 -4.64 -2.02 -21.41
CA ALA A 44 -5.07 -3.31 -20.89
C ALA A 44 -4.71 -4.42 -21.89
N ASN A 45 -3.97 -5.43 -21.45
CA ASN A 45 -3.69 -6.62 -22.24
C ASN A 45 -4.47 -7.81 -21.64
N LEU A 46 -5.66 -8.09 -22.18
CA LEU A 46 -6.55 -9.17 -21.74
C LEU A 46 -6.20 -10.51 -22.43
N GLY A 47 -4.93 -10.85 -22.54
CA GLY A 47 -4.46 -12.11 -23.15
C GLY A 47 -4.97 -13.37 -22.43
N SER A 48 -4.83 -14.54 -23.09
CA SER A 48 -5.24 -15.86 -22.58
C SER A 48 -4.64 -16.18 -21.21
N ASP A 49 -3.39 -15.75 -20.98
CA ASP A 49 -2.63 -16.02 -19.76
C ASP A 49 -3.25 -15.33 -18.54
N TYR A 50 -3.69 -14.07 -18.70
CA TYR A 50 -4.40 -13.34 -17.65
C TYR A 50 -5.71 -14.06 -17.25
N VAL A 51 -6.51 -14.49 -18.22
CA VAL A 51 -7.78 -15.18 -17.97
C VAL A 51 -7.55 -16.51 -17.24
N SER A 52 -6.53 -17.26 -17.65
CA SER A 52 -6.18 -18.54 -17.04
C SER A 52 -5.72 -18.38 -15.59
N LEU A 53 -4.89 -17.37 -15.31
CA LEU A 53 -4.41 -17.07 -13.98
C LEU A 53 -5.53 -16.59 -13.05
N LYS A 54 -6.43 -15.75 -13.57
CA LYS A 54 -7.61 -15.30 -12.83
C LYS A 54 -8.52 -16.47 -12.42
N ASN A 55 -8.76 -17.40 -13.33
CA ASN A 55 -9.55 -18.61 -13.05
C ASN A 55 -8.86 -19.46 -11.97
N LEU A 56 -7.56 -19.70 -12.07
CA LEU A 56 -6.78 -20.44 -11.08
C LEU A 56 -6.92 -19.84 -9.67
N LEU A 57 -6.75 -18.52 -9.53
CA LEU A 57 -6.87 -17.82 -8.24
C LEU A 57 -8.28 -17.95 -7.67
N SER A 58 -9.31 -17.82 -8.52
CA SER A 58 -10.71 -17.99 -8.13
C SER A 58 -11.01 -19.42 -7.65
N GLU A 59 -10.54 -20.44 -8.36
CA GLU A 59 -10.69 -21.86 -7.98
C GLU A 59 -10.00 -22.15 -6.63
N LYS A 60 -8.83 -21.55 -6.39
CA LYS A 60 -8.07 -21.68 -5.16
C LYS A 60 -8.61 -20.80 -4.02
N LYS A 61 -9.64 -19.98 -4.24
CA LYS A 61 -10.20 -19.02 -3.27
C LYS A 61 -9.13 -18.11 -2.68
N LEU A 62 -8.27 -17.56 -3.53
CA LEU A 62 -7.20 -16.63 -3.14
C LEU A 62 -7.54 -15.23 -3.62
N ASN A 63 -7.20 -14.24 -2.79
CA ASN A 63 -7.31 -12.83 -3.11
C ASN A 63 -5.96 -12.29 -3.59
N THR A 64 -5.97 -11.41 -4.59
CA THR A 64 -4.78 -10.65 -4.98
C THR A 64 -5.05 -9.16 -4.87
N VAL A 65 -4.07 -8.41 -4.35
CA VAL A 65 -4.13 -6.94 -4.37
C VAL A 65 -4.26 -6.42 -5.80
N CYS A 66 -3.68 -7.15 -6.76
CA CYS A 66 -3.75 -6.81 -8.17
C CYS A 66 -5.20 -6.70 -8.68
N GLU A 67 -6.10 -7.57 -8.21
CA GLU A 67 -7.53 -7.53 -8.54
C GLU A 67 -8.31 -6.60 -7.62
N GLU A 68 -8.17 -6.75 -6.29
CA GLU A 68 -8.91 -5.98 -5.29
C GLU A 68 -8.66 -4.47 -5.38
N ALA A 69 -7.43 -4.07 -5.66
CA ALA A 69 -7.06 -2.65 -5.84
C ALA A 69 -7.16 -2.18 -7.30
N SER A 70 -7.68 -3.00 -8.24
CA SER A 70 -7.76 -2.66 -9.66
C SER A 70 -6.43 -2.12 -10.20
N CYS A 71 -5.32 -2.80 -9.86
CA CYS A 71 -3.97 -2.33 -10.16
C CYS A 71 -3.74 -2.19 -11.67
N PRO A 72 -3.29 -1.02 -12.17
CA PRO A 72 -3.07 -0.84 -13.60
C PRO A 72 -1.94 -1.69 -14.17
N ASN A 73 -1.02 -2.17 -13.32
CA ASN A 73 0.18 -2.91 -13.72
C ASN A 73 -0.03 -4.44 -13.73
N ILE A 74 -1.23 -4.94 -13.41
CA ILE A 74 -1.50 -6.38 -13.24
C ILE A 74 -1.01 -7.23 -14.43
N TYR A 75 -1.23 -6.75 -15.65
CA TYR A 75 -0.86 -7.48 -16.87
C TYR A 75 0.65 -7.59 -17.05
N GLU A 76 1.38 -6.54 -16.74
CA GLU A 76 2.83 -6.47 -16.84
C GLU A 76 3.47 -7.33 -15.74
N CYS A 77 3.08 -7.14 -14.49
CA CYS A 77 3.62 -7.89 -13.34
C CYS A 77 3.44 -9.41 -13.52
N TRP A 78 2.24 -9.86 -13.90
CA TRP A 78 1.97 -11.28 -14.10
C TRP A 78 2.77 -11.85 -15.27
N SER A 79 2.96 -11.10 -16.36
CA SER A 79 3.81 -11.54 -17.49
C SER A 79 5.29 -11.63 -17.13
N MET A 80 5.75 -10.86 -16.13
CA MET A 80 7.11 -10.90 -15.60
C MET A 80 7.31 -11.90 -14.46
N GLY A 81 6.32 -12.74 -14.17
CA GLY A 81 6.41 -13.75 -13.10
C GLY A 81 6.32 -13.19 -11.68
N THR A 82 5.65 -12.05 -11.51
CA THR A 82 5.41 -11.42 -10.19
C THR A 82 3.92 -11.31 -9.91
N ALA A 83 3.48 -11.72 -8.71
CA ALA A 83 2.11 -11.53 -8.25
C ALA A 83 2.07 -11.18 -6.76
N THR A 84 1.03 -10.43 -6.36
CA THR A 84 0.82 -10.00 -4.97
C THR A 84 -0.41 -10.69 -4.39
N PHE A 85 -0.21 -11.62 -3.46
CA PHE A 85 -1.26 -12.33 -2.73
C PHE A 85 -1.66 -11.54 -1.49
N MET A 86 -2.97 -11.42 -1.26
CA MET A 86 -3.53 -10.82 -0.05
C MET A 86 -4.10 -11.92 0.84
N ILE A 87 -3.42 -12.20 1.95
CA ILE A 87 -3.77 -13.27 2.90
C ILE A 87 -4.65 -12.77 4.04
N MET A 88 -5.24 -13.73 4.78
CA MET A 88 -6.11 -13.51 5.96
C MET A 88 -7.46 -12.85 5.62
N GLY A 89 -7.94 -13.05 4.39
CA GLY A 89 -9.26 -12.61 3.93
C GLY A 89 -9.26 -11.24 3.24
N ASP A 90 -10.47 -10.67 3.04
CA ASP A 90 -10.74 -9.45 2.27
C ASP A 90 -11.30 -8.30 3.13
N VAL A 91 -11.39 -8.48 4.45
CA VAL A 91 -11.92 -7.46 5.39
C VAL A 91 -10.82 -6.99 6.33
N CYS A 92 -10.54 -5.69 6.32
CA CYS A 92 -9.49 -5.05 7.11
C CYS A 92 -10.06 -4.43 8.39
N THR A 93 -9.33 -4.53 9.51
CA THR A 93 -9.71 -3.86 10.77
C THR A 93 -9.46 -2.34 10.74
N ARG A 94 -8.79 -1.81 9.71
CA ARG A 94 -8.43 -0.40 9.57
C ARG A 94 -9.05 0.23 8.33
N ALA A 95 -9.34 1.56 8.42
CA ALA A 95 -9.93 2.35 7.34
C ALA A 95 -8.93 3.42 6.86
N CYS A 96 -8.02 3.05 5.99
CA CYS A 96 -7.09 4.01 5.37
C CYS A 96 -7.80 4.77 4.24
N GLY A 97 -7.66 6.12 4.22
CA GLY A 97 -8.38 6.99 3.28
C GLY A 97 -8.03 6.83 1.80
N PHE A 98 -7.03 6.03 1.46
CA PHE A 98 -6.59 5.75 0.09
C PHE A 98 -6.89 4.31 -0.38
N CYS A 99 -7.29 3.41 0.53
CA CYS A 99 -7.35 1.96 0.29
C CYS A 99 -8.79 1.50 0.05
N ASP A 100 -9.02 0.73 -1.02
CA ASP A 100 -10.35 0.22 -1.41
C ASP A 100 -10.74 -1.10 -0.71
N VAL A 101 -9.86 -1.66 0.10
CA VAL A 101 -10.14 -2.89 0.86
C VAL A 101 -11.28 -2.63 1.86
N LYS A 102 -12.22 -3.56 1.92
CA LYS A 102 -13.38 -3.47 2.82
C LYS A 102 -12.96 -3.34 4.27
N THR A 103 -13.53 -2.39 4.98
CA THR A 103 -13.30 -2.21 6.42
C THR A 103 -14.41 -2.88 7.22
N GLY A 104 -14.04 -3.60 8.28
CA GLY A 104 -15.01 -4.27 9.13
C GLY A 104 -14.38 -5.23 10.13
N ARG A 105 -15.17 -6.20 10.54
CA ARG A 105 -14.72 -7.29 11.40
C ARG A 105 -14.37 -8.49 10.51
N PRO A 106 -13.08 -8.89 10.44
CA PRO A 106 -12.67 -10.05 9.66
C PRO A 106 -13.26 -11.36 10.19
N GLY A 107 -13.36 -12.35 9.30
CA GLY A 107 -13.74 -13.71 9.67
C GLY A 107 -12.60 -14.51 10.30
N GLU A 108 -12.84 -15.80 10.54
CA GLU A 108 -11.83 -16.74 11.01
C GLU A 108 -10.71 -16.92 9.98
N LEU A 109 -9.52 -17.29 10.46
CA LEU A 109 -8.38 -17.61 9.60
C LEU A 109 -8.59 -18.95 8.91
N ASP A 110 -8.33 -18.99 7.62
CA ASP A 110 -8.27 -20.23 6.86
C ASP A 110 -6.86 -20.84 6.94
N LEU A 111 -6.67 -21.78 7.83
CA LEU A 111 -5.38 -22.44 8.07
C LEU A 111 -4.81 -23.16 6.83
N GLY A 112 -5.62 -23.42 5.81
CA GLY A 112 -5.17 -24.00 4.54
C GLY A 112 -4.67 -22.96 3.51
N GLU A 113 -4.85 -21.67 3.77
CA GLU A 113 -4.48 -20.59 2.83
C GLU A 113 -2.96 -20.56 2.53
N PRO A 114 -2.03 -20.69 3.51
CA PRO A 114 -0.58 -20.72 3.24
C PRO A 114 -0.18 -21.75 2.19
N LEU A 115 -0.72 -22.97 2.28
CA LEU A 115 -0.43 -24.03 1.31
C LEU A 115 -1.00 -23.70 -0.07
N ARG A 116 -2.22 -23.16 -0.15
CA ARG A 116 -2.84 -22.77 -1.43
C ARG A 116 -2.10 -21.63 -2.11
N VAL A 117 -1.57 -20.66 -1.32
CA VAL A 117 -0.68 -19.61 -1.86
C VAL A 117 0.57 -20.25 -2.47
N ALA A 118 1.26 -21.14 -1.75
CA ALA A 118 2.45 -21.82 -2.23
C ALA A 118 2.19 -22.64 -3.51
N GLU A 119 1.06 -23.33 -3.60
CA GLU A 119 0.62 -24.04 -4.79
C GLU A 119 0.31 -23.12 -5.97
N SER A 120 -0.23 -21.95 -5.71
CA SER A 120 -0.53 -20.97 -6.74
C SER A 120 0.73 -20.32 -7.30
N VAL A 121 1.70 -20.00 -6.43
CA VAL A 121 3.05 -19.56 -6.81
C VAL A 121 3.68 -20.58 -7.75
N GLN A 122 3.60 -21.87 -7.42
CA GLN A 122 4.12 -22.95 -8.26
C GLN A 122 3.39 -23.06 -9.61
N ALA A 123 2.06 -23.04 -9.59
CA ALA A 123 1.25 -23.17 -10.79
C ALA A 123 1.41 -21.99 -11.76
N MET A 124 1.66 -20.79 -11.21
CA MET A 124 1.97 -19.56 -11.97
C MET A 124 3.45 -19.48 -12.38
N ASN A 125 4.30 -20.41 -11.92
CA ASN A 125 5.75 -20.39 -12.13
C ASN A 125 6.38 -19.03 -11.80
N LEU A 126 6.00 -18.45 -10.65
CA LEU A 126 6.50 -17.14 -10.25
C LEU A 126 7.97 -17.21 -9.85
N THR A 127 8.71 -16.17 -10.20
CA THR A 127 10.08 -15.95 -9.73
C THR A 127 10.14 -14.98 -8.56
N HIS A 128 9.06 -14.21 -8.34
CA HIS A 128 8.93 -13.28 -7.24
C HIS A 128 7.48 -13.24 -6.74
N ALA A 129 7.25 -13.63 -5.51
CA ALA A 129 5.95 -13.63 -4.87
C ALA A 129 5.88 -12.56 -3.79
N VAL A 130 4.93 -11.63 -3.91
CA VAL A 130 4.66 -10.64 -2.87
C VAL A 130 3.50 -11.13 -2.01
N ILE A 131 3.69 -11.21 -0.70
CA ILE A 131 2.68 -11.59 0.27
C ILE A 131 2.32 -10.36 1.09
N THR A 132 1.07 -9.95 1.04
CA THR A 132 0.52 -8.89 1.90
C THR A 132 -0.74 -9.38 2.59
N SER A 133 -1.34 -8.56 3.43
CA SER A 133 -2.57 -8.91 4.14
C SER A 133 -3.46 -7.71 4.39
N VAL A 134 -4.71 -7.98 4.72
CA VAL A 134 -5.54 -7.06 5.50
C VAL A 134 -4.96 -6.86 6.90
N ASN A 135 -5.19 -5.72 7.55
CA ASN A 135 -4.84 -5.59 8.96
C ASN A 135 -5.75 -6.46 9.82
N ARG A 136 -5.14 -7.20 10.74
CA ARG A 136 -5.79 -8.12 11.69
C ARG A 136 -5.50 -7.68 13.13
N ASP A 137 -5.90 -6.44 13.45
CA ASP A 137 -5.76 -5.89 14.81
C ASP A 137 -6.60 -6.64 15.87
N ASP A 138 -7.45 -7.55 15.42
CA ASP A 138 -8.25 -8.50 16.21
C ASP A 138 -7.44 -9.71 16.69
N LEU A 139 -6.29 -10.02 16.06
CA LEU A 139 -5.38 -11.08 16.47
C LEU A 139 -4.30 -10.52 17.41
N GLU A 140 -3.89 -11.33 18.40
CA GLU A 140 -2.90 -10.93 19.41
C GLU A 140 -1.54 -10.58 18.78
N ASP A 141 -1.12 -11.34 17.77
CA ASP A 141 0.13 -11.16 17.03
C ASP A 141 -0.04 -10.34 15.74
N GLY A 142 -1.25 -9.83 15.45
CA GLY A 142 -1.57 -9.13 14.23
C GLY A 142 -1.47 -10.00 12.96
N GLY A 143 -1.43 -11.33 13.10
CA GLY A 143 -1.30 -12.29 12.00
C GLY A 143 0.13 -12.58 11.58
N SER A 144 1.13 -12.22 12.39
CA SER A 144 2.54 -12.39 12.04
C SER A 144 2.97 -13.85 11.87
N MET A 145 2.43 -14.77 12.69
CA MET A 145 2.68 -16.20 12.54
C MET A 145 2.11 -16.73 11.24
N PHE A 146 0.93 -16.24 10.83
CA PHE A 146 0.31 -16.63 9.57
C PHE A 146 1.14 -16.18 8.36
N PHE A 147 1.72 -14.97 8.43
CA PHE A 147 2.73 -14.52 7.44
C PHE A 147 3.93 -15.47 7.42
N ALA A 148 4.50 -15.78 8.59
CA ALA A 148 5.67 -16.65 8.69
C ALA A 148 5.41 -18.04 8.10
N ASP A 149 4.24 -18.62 8.35
CA ASP A 149 3.85 -19.92 7.80
C ASP A 149 3.66 -19.84 6.28
N THR A 150 3.11 -18.73 5.75
CA THR A 150 2.95 -18.51 4.32
C THR A 150 4.32 -18.38 3.64
N ILE A 151 5.24 -17.60 4.22
CA ILE A 151 6.62 -17.47 3.70
C ILE A 151 7.29 -18.84 3.60
N ARG A 152 7.27 -19.62 4.68
CA ARG A 152 7.87 -20.96 4.73
C ARG A 152 7.24 -21.88 3.68
N ALA A 153 5.90 -21.94 3.61
CA ALA A 153 5.19 -22.78 2.64
C ALA A 153 5.56 -22.44 1.19
N VAL A 154 5.68 -21.13 0.85
CA VAL A 154 6.11 -20.70 -0.48
C VAL A 154 7.55 -21.11 -0.74
N LYS A 155 8.48 -20.86 0.17
CA LYS A 155 9.92 -21.20 0.01
C LYS A 155 10.16 -22.68 -0.08
N ASP A 156 9.47 -23.47 0.75
CA ASP A 156 9.61 -24.95 0.74
C ASP A 156 9.16 -25.56 -0.59
N LYS A 157 8.10 -25.01 -1.18
CA LYS A 157 7.53 -25.53 -2.42
C LYS A 157 8.16 -24.93 -3.69
N ASN A 158 8.73 -23.73 -3.58
CA ASN A 158 9.21 -22.94 -4.73
C ASN A 158 10.61 -22.34 -4.45
N SER A 159 11.62 -23.19 -4.36
CA SER A 159 12.99 -22.80 -4.00
C SER A 159 13.65 -21.78 -4.94
N HIS A 160 13.06 -21.53 -6.12
CA HIS A 160 13.53 -20.57 -7.12
C HIS A 160 12.78 -19.21 -7.05
N CYS A 161 11.82 -19.09 -6.14
CA CYS A 161 10.97 -17.91 -6.03
C CYS A 161 11.38 -17.07 -4.82
N ASP A 162 11.76 -15.82 -5.06
CA ASP A 162 11.99 -14.85 -4.01
C ASP A 162 10.67 -14.44 -3.36
N VAL A 163 10.66 -14.27 -2.04
CA VAL A 163 9.48 -13.87 -1.29
C VAL A 163 9.67 -12.45 -0.75
N GLU A 164 8.82 -11.55 -1.18
CA GLU A 164 8.65 -10.24 -0.56
C GLU A 164 7.43 -10.26 0.35
N VAL A 165 7.51 -9.62 1.50
CA VAL A 165 6.34 -9.40 2.37
C VAL A 165 6.05 -7.91 2.50
N LEU A 166 4.78 -7.52 2.33
CA LEU A 166 4.29 -6.18 2.68
C LEU A 166 3.43 -6.30 3.94
N VAL A 167 4.03 -6.00 5.07
CA VAL A 167 3.43 -6.23 6.39
C VAL A 167 2.77 -4.98 6.98
N PRO A 168 1.75 -5.14 7.86
CA PRO A 168 1.23 -4.06 8.68
C PRO A 168 2.26 -3.65 9.76
N ASP A 169 1.95 -2.61 10.54
CA ASP A 169 2.82 -2.15 11.62
C ASP A 169 2.76 -3.01 12.91
N PHE A 170 1.92 -4.05 12.93
CA PHE A 170 1.67 -4.93 14.08
C PHE A 170 1.50 -4.18 15.40
N LYS A 171 0.94 -2.95 15.36
CA LYS A 171 0.86 -2.03 16.51
C LYS A 171 2.21 -1.80 17.22
N GLY A 172 3.32 -2.08 16.56
CA GLY A 172 4.69 -1.97 17.10
C GLY A 172 5.15 -3.18 17.94
N LEU A 173 4.44 -4.31 17.88
CA LEU A 173 4.79 -5.54 18.60
C LEU A 173 6.07 -6.16 18.01
N ARG A 174 7.19 -6.05 18.73
CA ARG A 174 8.49 -6.54 18.27
C ARG A 174 8.55 -8.05 18.03
N SER A 175 7.86 -8.85 18.86
CA SER A 175 7.76 -10.30 18.64
C SER A 175 7.09 -10.66 17.32
N ALA A 176 6.07 -9.90 16.90
CA ALA A 176 5.44 -10.09 15.61
C ALA A 176 6.39 -9.76 14.44
N ILE A 177 7.16 -8.69 14.56
CA ILE A 177 8.19 -8.35 13.56
C ILE A 177 9.26 -9.43 13.51
N GLN A 178 9.68 -9.97 14.68
CA GLN A 178 10.67 -11.03 14.75
C GLN A 178 10.19 -12.33 14.08
N ASN A 179 8.92 -12.71 14.21
CA ASN A 179 8.35 -13.87 13.51
C ASN A 179 8.56 -13.78 11.97
N ILE A 180 8.45 -12.58 11.41
CA ILE A 180 8.69 -12.36 9.97
C ILE A 180 10.19 -12.46 9.64
N ILE A 181 11.06 -11.86 10.46
CA ILE A 181 12.51 -11.93 10.29
C ILE A 181 12.98 -13.39 10.32
N ASP A 182 12.48 -14.17 11.27
CA ASP A 182 12.84 -15.58 11.44
C ASP A 182 12.34 -16.48 10.29
N ALA A 183 11.27 -16.06 9.59
CA ALA A 183 10.81 -16.72 8.37
C ALA A 183 11.67 -16.38 7.15
N SER A 184 12.56 -15.39 7.25
CA SER A 184 13.62 -15.06 6.29
C SER A 184 13.11 -14.79 4.88
N PRO A 185 12.17 -13.82 4.65
CA PRO A 185 11.84 -13.38 3.30
C PRO A 185 13.04 -12.68 2.65
N GLU A 186 13.09 -12.58 1.32
CA GLU A 186 14.12 -11.85 0.60
C GLU A 186 13.94 -10.32 0.71
N VAL A 187 12.66 -9.87 0.81
CA VAL A 187 12.36 -8.44 1.00
C VAL A 187 11.34 -8.26 2.12
N PHE A 188 11.70 -7.43 3.09
CA PHE A 188 10.81 -6.98 4.16
C PHE A 188 10.30 -5.58 3.84
N ASN A 189 9.05 -5.48 3.41
CA ASN A 189 8.40 -4.23 3.04
C ASN A 189 7.38 -3.80 4.10
N HIS A 190 7.45 -2.52 4.49
CA HIS A 190 6.42 -1.86 5.28
C HIS A 190 6.27 -0.41 4.80
N ASN A 191 5.11 -0.06 4.28
CA ASN A 191 4.88 1.25 3.68
C ASN A 191 4.66 2.36 4.73
N LEU A 192 5.30 3.51 4.50
CA LEU A 192 4.97 4.76 5.20
C LEU A 192 3.70 5.41 4.63
N GLU A 193 3.42 5.19 3.36
CA GLU A 193 2.31 5.69 2.54
C GLU A 193 2.31 7.20 2.34
N THR A 194 2.51 8.00 3.39
CA THR A 194 2.46 9.46 3.30
C THR A 194 3.38 10.14 4.33
N VAL A 195 3.50 11.46 4.22
CA VAL A 195 4.33 12.31 5.08
C VAL A 195 3.77 12.44 6.51
N PRO A 196 4.58 12.79 7.52
CA PRO A 196 4.18 12.86 8.93
C PRO A 196 2.91 13.67 9.19
N ARG A 197 2.76 14.84 8.56
CA ARG A 197 1.62 15.74 8.73
C ARG A 197 0.29 15.09 8.33
N LEU A 198 0.29 14.27 7.29
CA LEU A 198 -0.90 13.64 6.73
C LEU A 198 -1.24 12.27 7.34
N GLN A 199 -0.34 11.67 8.14
CA GLN A 199 -0.53 10.31 8.68
C GLN A 199 -1.85 10.14 9.40
N ARG A 200 -2.19 11.05 10.33
CA ARG A 200 -3.40 10.93 11.15
C ARG A 200 -4.69 10.99 10.32
N GLU A 201 -4.67 11.76 9.25
CA GLU A 201 -5.84 11.94 8.37
C GLU A 201 -6.00 10.78 7.38
N ILE A 202 -4.88 10.25 6.87
CA ILE A 202 -4.86 9.26 5.79
C ILE A 202 -4.79 7.83 6.33
N ARG A 203 -4.04 7.60 7.42
CA ARG A 203 -3.80 6.28 8.04
C ARG A 203 -4.19 6.30 9.53
N THR A 204 -5.47 6.41 9.83
CA THR A 204 -6.02 6.71 11.16
C THR A 204 -5.49 5.86 12.32
N ALA A 205 -5.12 4.60 12.10
CA ALA A 205 -4.62 3.68 13.11
C ALA A 205 -3.10 3.46 13.05
N ALA A 206 -2.40 4.10 12.11
CA ALA A 206 -0.95 4.00 11.95
C ALA A 206 -0.24 5.27 12.46
N SER A 207 1.07 5.18 12.62
CA SER A 207 1.90 6.29 13.06
C SER A 207 3.21 6.29 12.30
N TYR A 208 3.63 7.48 11.82
CA TYR A 208 4.90 7.65 11.09
C TYR A 208 6.09 7.13 11.89
N GLY A 209 6.20 7.53 13.17
CA GLY A 209 7.28 7.09 14.04
C GLY A 209 7.29 5.58 14.29
N ARG A 210 6.09 4.93 14.38
CA ARG A 210 5.99 3.48 14.50
C ARG A 210 6.49 2.78 13.25
N SER A 211 6.10 3.27 12.08
CA SER A 211 6.53 2.71 10.79
C SER A 211 8.05 2.83 10.60
N LEU A 212 8.66 3.98 10.91
CA LEU A 212 10.12 4.13 10.90
C LEU A 212 10.81 3.20 11.90
N SER A 213 10.31 3.14 13.15
CA SER A 213 10.89 2.29 14.19
C SER A 213 10.81 0.80 13.85
N LEU A 214 9.79 0.39 13.09
CA LEU A 214 9.66 -0.99 12.59
C LEU A 214 10.79 -1.31 11.61
N LEU A 215 10.98 -0.48 10.58
CA LEU A 215 12.03 -0.66 9.57
C LEU A 215 13.43 -0.60 10.20
N GLU A 216 13.66 0.36 11.11
CA GLU A 216 14.91 0.47 11.86
C GLU A 216 15.17 -0.77 12.72
N TYR A 217 14.14 -1.32 13.36
CA TYR A 217 14.25 -2.54 14.15
C TYR A 217 14.67 -3.73 13.28
N VAL A 218 14.06 -3.91 12.11
CA VAL A 218 14.43 -4.99 11.15
C VAL A 218 15.91 -4.90 10.79
N LYS A 219 16.44 -3.70 10.46
CA LYS A 219 17.87 -3.49 10.16
C LYS A 219 18.75 -3.84 11.36
N LYS A 220 18.38 -3.38 12.57
CA LYS A 220 19.14 -3.63 13.81
C LYS A 220 19.17 -5.10 14.25
N GLN A 221 18.20 -5.91 13.82
CA GLN A 221 18.20 -7.36 14.07
C GLN A 221 19.14 -8.14 13.13
N GLY A 222 19.84 -7.46 12.23
CA GLY A 222 20.76 -8.12 11.29
C GLY A 222 20.01 -8.88 10.17
N PHE A 223 18.82 -8.43 9.81
CA PHE A 223 18.07 -9.03 8.70
C PHE A 223 18.90 -9.05 7.42
N MET A 224 19.08 -10.25 6.84
CA MET A 224 19.95 -10.46 5.69
C MET A 224 19.33 -10.08 4.34
N GLY A 225 18.00 -9.97 4.28
CA GLY A 225 17.28 -9.52 3.10
C GLY A 225 17.32 -7.99 2.94
N LYS A 226 16.49 -7.48 2.03
CA LYS A 226 16.33 -6.04 1.79
C LYS A 226 15.16 -5.47 2.54
N THR A 227 15.32 -4.29 3.13
CA THR A 227 14.21 -3.50 3.67
C THR A 227 13.64 -2.60 2.59
N LYS A 228 12.30 -2.52 2.52
CA LYS A 228 11.58 -1.73 1.51
C LYS A 228 10.48 -0.91 2.15
N THR A 229 10.19 0.25 1.56
CA THR A 229 9.04 1.08 1.92
C THR A 229 8.46 1.79 0.72
N GLY A 230 7.19 2.21 0.82
CA GLY A 230 6.50 2.94 -0.22
C GLY A 230 5.88 4.23 0.27
N LEU A 231 5.86 5.22 -0.63
CA LEU A 231 5.17 6.49 -0.51
C LEU A 231 4.20 6.69 -1.66
N ILE A 232 3.07 7.31 -1.37
CA ILE A 232 2.07 7.70 -2.36
C ILE A 232 1.98 9.23 -2.34
N VAL A 233 2.19 9.87 -3.50
CA VAL A 233 2.14 11.33 -3.65
C VAL A 233 0.86 11.77 -4.36
N GLY A 234 0.41 12.99 -4.10
CA GLY A 234 -0.82 13.56 -4.67
C GLY A 234 -2.00 13.61 -3.69
N MET A 235 -1.74 13.42 -2.39
CA MET A 235 -2.75 13.50 -1.33
C MET A 235 -2.67 14.79 -0.49
N GLY A 236 -1.85 15.78 -0.92
CA GLY A 236 -1.70 17.09 -0.27
C GLY A 236 -0.37 17.30 0.46
N GLU A 237 0.60 16.40 0.27
CA GLU A 237 1.99 16.59 0.69
C GLU A 237 2.70 17.62 -0.19
N THR A 238 3.74 18.26 0.35
CA THR A 238 4.66 19.10 -0.42
C THR A 238 5.89 18.30 -0.85
N LYS A 239 6.62 18.81 -1.86
CA LYS A 239 7.89 18.21 -2.30
C LYS A 239 8.92 18.15 -1.17
N GLU A 240 9.02 19.21 -0.36
CA GLU A 240 9.93 19.32 0.77
C GLU A 240 9.61 18.29 1.87
N GLU A 241 8.34 18.02 2.11
CA GLU A 241 7.91 16.98 3.05
C GLU A 241 8.33 15.58 2.58
N VAL A 242 8.18 15.26 1.29
CA VAL A 242 8.65 13.99 0.73
C VAL A 242 10.18 13.88 0.83
N ILE A 243 10.92 14.96 0.49
CA ILE A 243 12.38 15.01 0.65
C ILE A 243 12.80 14.78 2.11
N SER A 244 12.06 15.35 3.06
CA SER A 244 12.32 15.12 4.50
C SER A 244 12.12 13.64 4.88
N VAL A 245 11.12 12.98 4.33
CA VAL A 245 10.90 11.54 4.53
C VAL A 245 12.05 10.72 3.94
N LEU A 246 12.53 11.03 2.74
CA LEU A 246 13.69 10.37 2.15
C LEU A 246 14.95 10.49 3.02
N LYS A 247 15.16 11.66 3.63
CA LYS A 247 16.24 11.89 4.58
C LYS A 247 16.10 11.05 5.86
N ASP A 248 14.88 10.87 6.37
CA ASP A 248 14.64 10.01 7.54
C ASP A 248 14.86 8.54 7.21
N LEU A 249 14.45 8.09 6.00
CA LEU A 249 14.65 6.73 5.51
C LEU A 249 16.15 6.40 5.31
N SER A 250 16.91 7.36 4.79
CA SER A 250 18.38 7.24 4.67
C SER A 250 19.06 7.01 6.03
N LYS A 251 18.65 7.73 7.09
CA LYS A 251 19.22 7.58 8.44
C LYS A 251 19.03 6.18 9.04
N ILE A 252 17.97 5.49 8.66
CA ILE A 252 17.69 4.12 9.12
C ILE A 252 18.12 3.07 8.10
N GLU A 253 18.87 3.48 7.08
CA GLU A 253 19.50 2.61 6.07
C GLU A 253 18.52 1.69 5.33
N VAL A 254 17.33 2.20 4.94
CA VAL A 254 16.37 1.47 4.11
C VAL A 254 16.98 1.21 2.74
N ASP A 255 16.84 -0.04 2.23
CA ASP A 255 17.47 -0.44 0.97
C ASP A 255 16.69 0.01 -0.27
N ILE A 256 15.34 -0.03 -0.22
CA ILE A 256 14.48 0.23 -1.36
C ILE A 256 13.36 1.19 -0.97
N VAL A 257 13.17 2.24 -1.76
CA VAL A 257 12.04 3.17 -1.62
C VAL A 257 11.27 3.23 -2.94
N THR A 258 9.95 3.06 -2.86
CA THR A 258 9.06 3.25 -4.01
C THR A 258 8.22 4.50 -3.83
N ILE A 259 8.05 5.31 -4.89
CA ILE A 259 7.22 6.52 -4.86
C ILE A 259 6.29 6.49 -6.06
N GLY A 260 4.98 6.43 -5.81
CA GLY A 260 3.95 6.35 -6.84
C GLY A 260 2.89 7.44 -6.71
N GLN A 261 2.15 7.71 -7.80
CA GLN A 261 1.02 8.63 -7.78
C GLN A 261 -0.18 7.98 -7.08
N TYR A 262 -0.84 8.74 -6.23
CA TYR A 262 -2.15 8.37 -5.70
C TYR A 262 -3.19 8.26 -6.83
N LEU A 263 -3.85 7.12 -6.89
CA LEU A 263 -4.99 6.88 -7.77
C LEU A 263 -6.22 6.68 -6.88
N ARG A 264 -7.17 7.60 -6.95
CA ARG A 264 -8.38 7.54 -6.15
C ARG A 264 -9.26 6.37 -6.56
N PRO A 265 -9.53 5.38 -5.67
CA PRO A 265 -10.32 4.22 -6.05
C PRO A 265 -11.78 4.57 -6.35
N THR A 266 -12.44 5.31 -5.46
CA THR A 266 -13.85 5.73 -5.62
C THR A 266 -14.07 7.14 -5.08
N ALA A 267 -15.21 7.74 -5.37
CA ALA A 267 -15.58 9.07 -4.88
C ALA A 267 -15.69 9.16 -3.33
N LYS A 268 -15.69 8.04 -2.62
CA LYS A 268 -15.70 7.98 -1.14
C LYS A 268 -14.32 8.16 -0.53
N HIS A 269 -13.25 7.89 -1.30
CA HIS A 269 -11.86 8.00 -0.86
C HIS A 269 -11.38 9.45 -0.93
N ARG A 270 -10.20 9.70 -0.34
CA ARG A 270 -9.58 11.02 -0.37
C ARG A 270 -9.52 11.57 -1.80
N PRO A 271 -9.92 12.82 -2.04
CA PRO A 271 -9.74 13.46 -3.35
C PRO A 271 -8.25 13.52 -3.73
N ILE A 272 -7.98 13.44 -5.03
CA ILE A 272 -6.64 13.74 -5.57
C ILE A 272 -6.43 15.25 -5.41
N ASP A 273 -5.36 15.63 -4.69
CA ASP A 273 -4.98 17.03 -4.54
C ASP A 273 -4.28 17.54 -5.83
N ARG A 274 -3.33 16.76 -6.32
CA ARG A 274 -2.57 17.06 -7.54
C ARG A 274 -2.03 15.79 -8.20
N TYR A 275 -1.63 15.91 -9.45
CA TYR A 275 -0.76 14.94 -10.10
C TYR A 275 0.67 15.47 -10.07
N ALA A 276 1.61 14.70 -9.51
CA ALA A 276 3.02 15.00 -9.57
C ALA A 276 3.52 14.91 -11.02
N THR A 277 4.47 15.75 -11.43
CA THR A 277 5.04 15.71 -12.78
C THR A 277 6.08 14.59 -12.90
N ILE A 278 6.42 14.21 -14.15
CA ILE A 278 7.47 13.22 -14.39
C ILE A 278 8.81 13.70 -13.82
N GLU A 279 9.13 14.97 -14.01
CA GLU A 279 10.34 15.60 -13.50
C GLU A 279 10.41 15.56 -11.97
N GLU A 280 9.25 15.70 -11.29
CA GLU A 280 9.19 15.60 -9.83
C GLU A 280 9.49 14.17 -9.35
N PHE A 281 9.02 13.15 -10.06
CA PHE A 281 9.37 11.76 -9.76
C PHE A 281 10.87 11.49 -9.99
N GLU A 282 11.45 12.03 -11.06
CA GLU A 282 12.89 11.95 -11.34
C GLU A 282 13.71 12.62 -10.22
N ASP A 283 13.28 13.80 -9.76
CA ASP A 283 13.90 14.51 -8.66
C ASP A 283 13.89 13.68 -7.37
N TYR A 284 12.76 13.03 -7.03
CA TYR A 284 12.68 12.17 -5.83
C TYR A 284 13.68 11.01 -5.91
N LYS A 285 13.84 10.39 -7.08
CA LYS A 285 14.83 9.33 -7.30
C LYS A 285 16.25 9.85 -7.07
N ILE A 286 16.64 10.90 -7.78
CA ILE A 286 17.98 11.48 -7.70
C ILE A 286 18.30 11.92 -6.26
N ILE A 287 17.37 12.61 -5.59
CA ILE A 287 17.56 13.09 -4.23
C ILE A 287 17.67 11.93 -3.24
N GLY A 288 16.79 10.92 -3.32
CA GLY A 288 16.84 9.77 -2.43
C GLY A 288 18.14 8.98 -2.56
N GLU A 289 18.58 8.71 -3.78
CA GLU A 289 19.85 8.05 -4.06
C GLU A 289 21.06 8.90 -3.60
N SER A 290 20.99 10.24 -3.74
CA SER A 290 22.03 11.14 -3.24
C SER A 290 22.16 11.14 -1.71
N TYR A 291 21.10 10.80 -0.99
CA TYR A 291 21.14 10.60 0.47
C TYR A 291 21.71 9.23 0.87
N GLY A 292 22.04 8.37 -0.10
CA GLY A 292 22.62 7.05 0.15
C GLY A 292 21.59 5.91 0.22
N ILE A 293 20.33 6.13 -0.18
CA ILE A 293 19.36 5.03 -0.35
C ILE A 293 19.80 4.22 -1.59
N PRO A 294 20.07 2.91 -1.46
CA PRO A 294 20.65 2.13 -2.55
C PRO A 294 19.77 2.04 -3.80
N HIS A 295 18.43 2.05 -3.64
CA HIS A 295 17.50 2.00 -4.76
C HIS A 295 16.24 2.81 -4.49
N VAL A 296 15.95 3.75 -5.38
CA VAL A 296 14.70 4.52 -5.37
C VAL A 296 13.97 4.32 -6.69
N GLU A 297 12.82 3.65 -6.64
CA GLU A 297 11.94 3.53 -7.80
C GLU A 297 10.82 4.57 -7.69
N SER A 298 10.81 5.53 -8.60
CA SER A 298 9.91 6.67 -8.53
C SER A 298 9.25 6.93 -9.89
N GLY A 299 7.93 6.95 -9.91
CA GLY A 299 7.18 7.17 -11.14
C GLY A 299 5.68 7.09 -10.96
N PRO A 300 4.89 7.62 -11.90
CA PRO A 300 3.44 7.74 -11.75
C PRO A 300 2.72 6.41 -11.51
N LEU A 301 3.17 5.34 -12.14
CA LEU A 301 2.57 4.01 -12.06
C LEU A 301 3.33 3.06 -11.13
N VAL A 302 4.39 3.53 -10.47
CA VAL A 302 5.13 2.75 -9.48
C VAL A 302 4.20 2.35 -8.33
N ARG A 303 4.31 1.10 -7.90
CA ARG A 303 3.61 0.52 -6.75
C ARG A 303 4.62 -0.17 -5.85
N SER A 304 4.32 -0.27 -4.56
CA SER A 304 5.23 -0.91 -3.60
C SER A 304 5.11 -2.42 -3.60
N SER A 305 4.07 -2.95 -4.25
CA SER A 305 3.83 -4.40 -4.35
C SER A 305 3.21 -4.75 -5.68
#